data_7268afc4b46bfc31e4d92f83a2bd17cc
#
_entry.id   7268afc4b46bfc31e4d92f83a2bd17cc
#
_cell.length_a   1.000
_cell.length_b   1.000
_cell.length_c   1.000
_cell.angle_alpha   90.00
_cell.angle_beta   90.00
_cell.angle_gamma   90.00
#
_symmetry.space_group_name_H-M   'P 1'
#
loop_
_entity.id
_entity.type
_entity.pdbx_description
1 polymer ?
#
loop_
_entity_poly.entity_id
_entity_poly.type
_entity_poly.pdbx_seq_one_letter_code
_entity_poly.pdbx_strand_id
1 'polypeptide(L)'
;STLFPYTTLFRSVKFVIANRMAQSGKYDAIICLGAVIRGATSHYEAVVNEVSKGIAHIALSTGIPVMFGVLTTESIEQAIERAGSKAGNKGSECAEGAIEMVNLIRSMDI
;
A
#
# COMPACT_ATOMS: atom_id res chain seq x y z
N SER A 1 15.52 1.22 9.86
CA SER A 1 14.52 1.52 8.82
C SER A 1 14.01 2.93 8.98
N THR A 2 13.95 3.65 7.90
CA THR A 2 13.50 5.03 7.89
C THR A 2 12.05 5.09 7.44
N LEU A 3 11.21 5.70 8.26
CA LEU A 3 9.82 5.94 7.91
C LEU A 3 9.72 7.31 7.25
N PHE A 4 9.25 7.35 6.01
CA PHE A 4 8.96 8.60 5.32
C PHE A 4 7.46 8.85 5.36
N PRO A 5 6.99 9.82 6.18
CA PRO A 5 5.63 10.30 6.05
C PRO A 5 5.55 11.13 4.77
N TYR A 6 5.07 10.51 3.71
CA TYR A 6 5.04 11.17 2.41
C TYR A 6 3.61 11.34 1.94
N THR A 7 3.17 12.57 1.80
CA THR A 7 1.90 12.91 1.18
C THR A 7 2.16 13.45 -0.21
N THR A 8 1.68 12.78 -1.24
CA THR A 8 1.75 13.27 -2.61
C THR A 8 0.35 13.51 -3.15
N LEU A 9 0.23 14.56 -3.94
CA LEU A 9 -1.02 14.89 -4.60
C LEU A 9 -1.25 14.03 -5.85
N PHE A 10 -0.20 13.43 -6.41
CA PHE A 10 -0.28 12.68 -7.65
C PHE A 10 0.03 11.19 -7.42
N ARG A 11 -0.89 10.34 -7.84
CA ARG A 11 -0.83 8.89 -7.64
C ARG A 11 0.37 8.23 -8.30
N SER A 12 0.71 8.66 -9.51
CA SER A 12 1.85 8.12 -10.24
C SER A 12 3.18 8.33 -9.52
N VAL A 13 3.30 9.43 -8.78
CA VAL A 13 4.51 9.75 -8.02
C VAL A 13 4.72 8.74 -6.88
N LYS A 14 3.65 8.29 -6.25
CA LYS A 14 3.73 7.29 -5.18
C LYS A 14 4.33 5.97 -5.68
N PHE A 15 3.95 5.53 -6.87
CA PHE A 15 4.49 4.29 -7.44
C PHE A 15 5.97 4.41 -7.78
N VAL A 16 6.39 5.55 -8.31
CA VAL A 16 7.80 5.79 -8.60
C VAL A 16 8.62 5.73 -7.32
N ILE A 17 8.17 6.37 -6.26
CA ILE A 17 8.87 6.37 -4.96
C ILE A 17 8.88 4.97 -4.36
N ALA A 18 7.75 4.29 -4.33
CA ALA A 18 7.66 2.92 -3.81
C ALA A 18 8.60 1.97 -4.55
N ASN A 19 8.64 2.07 -5.87
CA ASN A 19 9.52 1.25 -6.70
C ASN A 19 11.01 1.52 -6.39
N ARG A 20 11.39 2.79 -6.27
CA ARG A 20 12.77 3.15 -5.91
C ARG A 20 13.15 2.66 -4.54
N MET A 21 12.25 2.77 -3.57
CA MET A 21 12.47 2.24 -2.23
C MET A 21 12.66 0.73 -2.26
N ALA A 22 11.82 0.02 -3.00
CA ALA A 22 11.92 -1.42 -3.11
C ALA A 22 13.21 -1.87 -3.80
N GLN A 23 13.68 -1.12 -4.78
CA GLN A 23 14.93 -1.42 -5.51
C GLN A 23 16.18 -1.05 -4.75
N SER A 24 16.08 -0.19 -3.74
CA SER A 24 17.25 0.38 -3.05
C SER A 24 18.05 -0.63 -2.22
N GLY A 25 17.43 -1.74 -1.83
CA GLY A 25 18.05 -2.71 -0.92
C GLY A 25 18.08 -2.26 0.54
N LYS A 26 17.46 -1.13 0.85
CA LYS A 26 17.47 -0.56 2.21
C LYS A 26 16.26 -0.98 3.05
N TYR A 27 15.23 -1.54 2.43
CA TYR A 27 13.98 -1.88 3.10
C TYR A 27 13.61 -3.32 2.82
N ASP A 28 13.08 -4.00 3.81
CA ASP A 28 12.63 -5.39 3.69
C ASP A 28 11.19 -5.51 3.24
N ALA A 29 10.41 -4.46 3.40
CA ALA A 29 9.02 -4.37 2.97
C ALA A 29 8.63 -2.93 2.75
N ILE A 30 7.62 -2.71 1.93
CA ILE A 30 7.06 -1.39 1.63
C ILE A 30 5.57 -1.42 1.95
N ILE A 31 5.07 -0.36 2.56
CA ILE A 31 3.63 -0.21 2.82
C ILE A 31 3.16 1.04 2.09
N CYS A 32 2.19 0.86 1.20
CA CYS A 32 1.56 1.96 0.48
C CYS A 32 0.23 2.30 1.14
N LEU A 33 0.15 3.48 1.74
CA LEU A 33 -1.04 3.96 2.42
C LEU A 33 -1.78 5.01 1.60
N GLY A 34 -3.08 5.00 1.66
CA GLY A 34 -3.90 5.99 0.98
C GLY A 34 -5.38 5.66 1.09
N ALA A 35 -6.20 6.45 0.43
CA ALA A 35 -7.63 6.21 0.35
C ALA A 35 -8.14 6.62 -1.04
N VAL A 36 -8.99 5.78 -1.60
CA VAL A 36 -9.72 6.08 -2.83
C VAL A 36 -11.19 5.97 -2.49
N ILE A 37 -11.89 7.08 -2.56
CA ILE A 37 -13.31 7.17 -2.19
C ILE A 37 -14.11 7.40 -3.46
N ARG A 38 -15.18 6.62 -3.64
CA ARG A 38 -16.06 6.77 -4.78
C ARG A 38 -16.70 8.16 -4.75
N GLY A 39 -16.50 8.92 -5.81
CA GLY A 39 -17.11 10.22 -5.97
C GLY A 39 -18.19 10.22 -7.04
N ALA A 40 -18.58 11.40 -7.49
CA ALA A 40 -19.58 11.58 -8.54
C ALA A 40 -19.04 11.27 -9.95
N THR A 41 -17.75 10.96 -10.09
CA THR A 41 -17.12 10.68 -11.39
C THR A 41 -16.90 9.18 -11.57
N SER A 42 -16.75 8.76 -12.83
CA SER A 42 -16.52 7.36 -13.20
C SER A 42 -15.08 6.90 -13.04
N HIS A 43 -14.21 7.71 -12.44
CA HIS A 43 -12.78 7.41 -12.35
C HIS A 43 -12.39 6.46 -11.22
N TYR A 44 -13.30 6.18 -10.29
CA TYR A 44 -13.02 5.37 -9.10
C TYR A 44 -12.44 4.00 -9.46
N GLU A 45 -13.12 3.26 -10.33
CA GLU A 45 -12.69 1.89 -10.68
C GLU A 45 -11.37 1.87 -11.42
N ALA A 46 -11.15 2.82 -12.34
CA ALA A 46 -9.88 2.95 -13.05
C ALA A 46 -8.73 3.22 -12.08
N VAL A 47 -8.96 4.09 -11.10
CA VAL A 47 -7.96 4.42 -10.09
C VAL A 47 -7.63 3.21 -9.21
N VAL A 48 -8.65 2.50 -8.75
CA VAL A 48 -8.46 1.30 -7.93
C VAL A 48 -7.67 0.25 -8.69
N ASN A 49 -8.00 0.02 -9.96
CA ASN A 49 -7.29 -0.93 -10.80
C ASN A 49 -5.83 -0.54 -11.02
N GLU A 50 -5.55 0.73 -11.30
CA GLU A 50 -4.18 1.21 -11.48
C GLU A 50 -3.36 1.07 -10.21
N VAL A 51 -3.92 1.44 -9.06
CA VAL A 51 -3.25 1.33 -7.77
C VAL A 51 -2.91 -0.13 -7.47
N SER A 52 -3.87 -1.02 -7.64
CA SER A 52 -3.67 -2.45 -7.39
C SER A 52 -2.60 -3.04 -8.30
N LYS A 53 -2.64 -2.72 -9.60
CA LYS A 53 -1.65 -3.20 -10.57
C LYS A 53 -0.26 -2.64 -10.29
N GLY A 54 -0.16 -1.36 -9.94
CA GLY A 54 1.11 -0.72 -9.64
C GLY A 54 1.80 -1.36 -8.45
N ILE A 55 1.07 -1.59 -7.38
CA ILE A 55 1.60 -2.22 -6.16
C ILE A 55 2.03 -3.66 -6.45
N ALA A 56 1.19 -4.43 -7.14
CA ALA A 56 1.51 -5.80 -7.49
C ALA A 56 2.75 -5.89 -8.39
N HIS A 57 2.86 -4.99 -9.35
CA HIS A 57 4.02 -4.94 -10.25
C HIS A 57 5.32 -4.71 -9.49
N ILE A 58 5.32 -3.77 -8.55
CA ILE A 58 6.52 -3.48 -7.74
C ILE A 58 6.91 -4.72 -6.93
N ALA A 59 5.97 -5.36 -6.26
CA ALA A 59 6.24 -6.54 -5.45
C ALA A 59 6.84 -7.67 -6.31
N LEU A 60 6.25 -7.95 -7.46
CA LEU A 60 6.70 -9.05 -8.31
C LEU A 60 8.04 -8.76 -8.99
N SER A 61 8.27 -7.51 -9.41
CA SER A 61 9.50 -7.15 -10.11
C SER A 61 10.71 -6.99 -9.19
N THR A 62 10.50 -6.63 -7.93
CA THR A 62 11.58 -6.40 -6.97
C THR A 62 11.80 -7.54 -5.99
N GLY A 63 10.80 -8.41 -5.81
CA GLY A 63 10.84 -9.46 -4.79
C GLY A 63 10.66 -8.96 -3.36
N ILE A 64 10.36 -7.67 -3.18
CA ILE A 64 10.13 -7.07 -1.87
C ILE A 64 8.63 -7.07 -1.58
N PRO A 65 8.18 -7.52 -0.40
CA PRO A 65 6.77 -7.43 -0.04
C PRO A 65 6.29 -5.98 -0.08
N VAL A 66 5.20 -5.74 -0.80
CA VAL A 66 4.58 -4.42 -0.89
C VAL A 66 3.13 -4.57 -0.44
N MET A 67 2.81 -4.00 0.70
CA MET A 67 1.50 -4.12 1.31
C MET A 67 0.54 -3.07 0.77
N PHE A 68 -0.67 -3.52 0.46
CA PHE A 68 -1.72 -2.66 -0.07
C PHE A 68 -2.53 -2.06 1.09
N GLY A 69 -2.10 -0.91 1.57
CA GLY A 69 -2.78 -0.17 2.64
C GLY A 69 -3.68 0.95 2.13
N VAL A 70 -4.16 0.81 0.89
CA VAL A 70 -5.03 1.82 0.28
C VAL A 70 -6.48 1.43 0.51
N LEU A 71 -7.22 2.28 1.22
CA LEU A 71 -8.64 2.09 1.44
C LEU A 71 -9.41 2.41 0.16
N THR A 72 -10.31 1.52 -0.22
CA THR A 72 -11.18 1.72 -1.39
C THR A 72 -12.62 1.64 -0.91
N THR A 73 -13.26 2.78 -0.75
CA THR A 73 -14.56 2.86 -0.09
C THR A 73 -15.58 3.66 -0.90
N GLU A 74 -16.84 3.47 -0.57
CA GLU A 74 -17.95 4.21 -1.19
C GLU A 74 -18.12 5.60 -0.58
N SER A 75 -17.68 5.80 0.68
CA SER A 75 -17.88 7.06 1.41
C SER A 75 -16.70 7.38 2.31
N ILE A 76 -16.61 8.65 2.70
CA ILE A 76 -15.60 9.11 3.65
C ILE A 76 -15.79 8.43 5.00
N GLU A 77 -17.03 8.22 5.43
CA GLU A 77 -17.36 7.57 6.70
C GLU A 77 -16.81 6.15 6.74
N GLN A 78 -16.94 5.40 5.64
CA GLN A 78 -16.37 4.06 5.53
C GLN A 78 -14.85 4.10 5.61
N ALA A 79 -14.22 5.09 4.98
CA ALA A 79 -12.77 5.23 5.04
C ALA A 79 -12.31 5.48 6.47
N ILE A 80 -12.98 6.36 7.20
CA ILE A 80 -12.67 6.66 8.60
C ILE A 80 -12.83 5.40 9.46
N GLU A 81 -13.90 4.65 9.26
CA GLU A 81 -14.17 3.42 10.01
C GLU A 81 -13.07 2.38 9.81
N ARG A 82 -12.59 2.21 8.60
CA ARG A 82 -11.55 1.24 8.27
C ARG A 82 -10.14 1.71 8.55
N ALA A 83 -9.98 2.99 8.82
CA ALA A 83 -8.68 3.57 9.21
C ALA A 83 -8.40 3.47 10.72
N GLY A 84 -9.30 2.86 11.50
CA GLY A 84 -9.05 2.60 12.90
C GLY A 84 -10.15 2.97 13.88
N SER A 85 -11.36 3.32 13.41
CA SER A 85 -12.44 3.69 14.34
C SER A 85 -13.41 2.56 14.63
N LYS A 86 -14.04 1.93 13.63
CA LYS A 86 -15.07 0.90 13.85
C LYS A 86 -14.78 -0.43 13.19
N ALA A 87 -14.31 -0.42 11.96
CA ALA A 87 -14.23 -1.60 11.11
C ALA A 87 -12.78 -2.02 10.83
N GLY A 88 -11.92 -1.96 11.83
CA GLY A 88 -10.53 -2.37 11.74
C GLY A 88 -9.58 -1.21 11.56
N ASN A 89 -8.33 -1.54 11.31
CA ASN A 89 -7.26 -0.57 11.08
C ASN A 89 -6.38 -1.07 9.94
N LYS A 90 -6.57 -0.52 8.76
CA LYS A 90 -5.87 -0.98 7.55
C LYS A 90 -4.35 -0.82 7.67
N GLY A 91 -3.88 0.26 8.27
CA GLY A 91 -2.45 0.48 8.48
C GLY A 91 -1.83 -0.56 9.40
N SER A 92 -2.49 -0.87 10.50
CA SER A 92 -2.05 -1.90 11.44
C SER A 92 -2.02 -3.28 10.79
N GLU A 93 -3.06 -3.62 10.02
CA GLU A 93 -3.13 -4.89 9.29
C GLU A 93 -1.96 -5.03 8.30
N CYS A 94 -1.63 -3.95 7.60
CA CYS A 94 -0.51 -3.94 6.67
C CYS A 94 0.82 -4.10 7.38
N ALA A 95 0.99 -3.48 8.54
CA ALA A 95 2.22 -3.62 9.33
C ALA A 95 2.41 -5.07 9.78
N GLU A 96 1.35 -5.69 10.29
CA GLU A 96 1.38 -7.11 10.69
C GLU A 96 1.70 -8.01 9.49
N GLY A 97 1.04 -7.78 8.36
CA GLY A 97 1.28 -8.53 7.13
C GLY A 97 2.70 -8.38 6.61
N ALA A 98 3.27 -7.18 6.69
CA ALA A 98 4.65 -6.94 6.29
C ALA A 98 5.63 -7.74 7.15
N ILE A 99 5.43 -7.76 8.46
CA ILE A 99 6.26 -8.53 9.38
C ILE A 99 6.17 -10.03 9.07
N GLU A 100 4.96 -10.53 8.85
CA GLU A 100 4.74 -11.94 8.50
C GLU A 100 5.45 -12.32 7.20
N MET A 101 5.32 -11.49 6.17
CA MET A 101 5.95 -11.76 4.87
C MET A 101 7.47 -11.73 4.94
N VAL A 102 8.05 -10.77 5.65
CA VAL A 102 9.50 -10.70 5.82
C VAL A 102 10.02 -11.92 6.57
N ASN A 103 9.34 -12.31 7.63
CA ASN A 103 9.73 -13.50 8.41
C ASN A 103 9.58 -14.77 7.59
N LEU A 104 8.53 -14.89 6.80
CA LEU A 104 8.34 -16.03 5.91
C LEU A 104 9.50 -16.15 4.90
N ILE A 105 9.84 -15.06 4.23
CA ILE A 105 10.92 -15.04 3.24
C ILE A 105 12.25 -15.45 3.90
N ARG A 106 12.55 -14.91 5.07
CA ARG A 106 13.77 -15.26 5.81
C ARG A 106 13.80 -16.72 6.21
N SER A 107 12.65 -17.28 6.61
CA SER A 107 12.57 -18.68 7.01
C SER A 107 12.71 -19.66 5.83
N MET A 108 12.36 -19.22 4.63
CA MET A 108 12.49 -20.04 3.43
C MET A 108 13.93 -20.13 2.91
N ASP A 109 14.78 -19.22 3.32
CA ASP A 109 16.19 -19.17 2.92
C ASP A 109 16.37 -19.16 1.39
N ILE A 110 15.56 -18.34 0.73
CA ILE A 110 15.57 -18.21 -0.73
C ILE A 110 15.75 -16.75 -1.16
#